data_7b0e6b9194678a21308111b9bd44f122
#
_entry.id   7b0e6b9194678a21308111b9bd44f122
#
_cell.length_a   1.000
_cell.length_b   1.000
_cell.length_c   1.000
_cell.angle_alpha   90.00
_cell.angle_beta   90.00
_cell.angle_gamma   90.00
#
_symmetry.space_group_name_H-M   'P 1'
#
loop_
_entity.id
_entity.type
_entity.pdbx_description
1 polymer ?
#
loop_
_entity_poly.entity_id
_entity_poly.type
_entity_poly.pdbx_seq_one_letter_code
_entity_poly.pdbx_strand_id
1 'polypeptide(L)'
;KNLTNDTGNSSYIYRLPGVFGKWCKPNYNSVVATFCHNISHDLPIQVNDPSFELSLVYIDDVIEEFVKVIQGERGGEKVPSVQPEYKIKLGDLSTQIQNFKESRDSLITEKVGSGIVRKLYSTYLSYLSPAQFAYSIPSYGDERGMFAEMLKTKDSGQFSFFTAGPGITRGGHYHHSKTEKFLVVQGEARFGFRHVASGETHEIITTSKKLKIVETVPGWSHDITNIGTKDMIAMLWANEIFNPDNPDTITHKV
;
A
#
# COMPACT_ATOMS: atom_id res chain seq x y z
N LYS A 1 32.99 20.32 -25.02
CA LYS A 1 32.89 20.64 -26.47
C LYS A 1 34.21 20.35 -27.20
N ASN A 2 35.35 20.55 -26.60
CA ASN A 2 36.65 20.32 -27.27
C ASN A 2 36.92 18.83 -27.52
N LEU A 3 36.62 17.95 -26.55
CA LEU A 3 36.86 16.50 -26.69
C LEU A 3 36.10 15.88 -27.86
N THR A 4 34.88 16.36 -28.15
CA THR A 4 34.05 15.88 -29.25
C THR A 4 34.64 16.24 -30.63
N ASN A 5 35.25 17.42 -30.71
CA ASN A 5 35.86 17.86 -31.96
C ASN A 5 37.19 17.10 -32.25
N ASP A 6 37.91 16.72 -31.20
CA ASP A 6 39.21 16.07 -31.32
C ASP A 6 39.15 14.56 -31.54
N THR A 7 38.06 13.91 -31.03
CA THR A 7 37.92 12.44 -31.06
C THR A 7 36.85 11.92 -31.98
N GLY A 8 35.98 12.78 -32.49
CA GLY A 8 34.81 12.38 -33.29
C GLY A 8 33.68 11.66 -32.49
N ASN A 9 33.85 11.53 -31.15
CA ASN A 9 32.89 10.91 -30.28
C ASN A 9 31.68 11.83 -30.03
N SER A 10 30.49 11.26 -29.90
CA SER A 10 29.29 11.98 -29.48
C SER A 10 29.34 12.29 -27.98
N SER A 11 28.95 13.51 -27.59
CA SER A 11 28.82 13.89 -26.19
C SER A 11 27.40 14.35 -25.88
N TYR A 12 26.86 13.89 -24.76
CA TYR A 12 25.54 14.22 -24.27
C TYR A 12 25.67 14.95 -22.94
N ILE A 13 25.10 16.13 -22.82
CA ILE A 13 25.17 16.97 -21.63
C ILE A 13 23.81 16.99 -20.94
N TYR A 14 23.71 16.38 -19.78
CA TYR A 14 22.49 16.38 -18.98
C TYR A 14 22.57 17.45 -17.89
N ARG A 15 21.51 18.23 -17.75
CA ARG A 15 21.28 19.09 -16.57
C ARG A 15 20.21 18.44 -15.73
N LEU A 16 20.65 17.57 -14.81
CA LEU A 16 19.73 16.83 -13.97
C LEU A 16 19.16 17.75 -12.89
N PRO A 17 17.84 17.68 -12.64
CA PRO A 17 17.24 18.22 -11.42
C PRO A 17 17.70 17.43 -10.18
N GLY A 18 17.08 17.63 -9.02
CA GLY A 18 17.42 16.88 -7.82
C GLY A 18 17.27 15.37 -8.06
N VAL A 19 18.38 14.64 -8.05
CA VAL A 19 18.36 13.17 -8.19
C VAL A 19 18.09 12.53 -6.85
N PHE A 20 17.14 11.58 -6.78
CA PHE A 20 16.84 10.85 -5.56
C PHE A 20 16.70 9.34 -5.82
N GLY A 21 16.84 8.56 -4.76
CA GLY A 21 16.70 7.11 -4.80
C GLY A 21 17.50 6.44 -3.69
N LYS A 22 17.49 5.10 -3.70
CA LYS A 22 18.23 4.27 -2.77
C LYS A 22 19.73 4.59 -2.77
N TRP A 23 20.38 4.43 -1.60
CA TRP A 23 21.83 4.60 -1.37
C TRP A 23 22.37 6.03 -1.51
N CYS A 24 21.53 7.03 -1.70
CA CYS A 24 21.98 8.41 -1.66
C CYS A 24 22.42 8.78 -0.23
N LYS A 25 23.58 9.45 -0.10
CA LYS A 25 24.11 9.85 1.22
C LYS A 25 23.18 10.90 1.86
N PRO A 26 22.61 10.62 3.05
CA PRO A 26 21.80 11.59 3.77
C PRO A 26 22.66 12.72 4.35
N ASN A 27 22.01 13.83 4.67
CA ASN A 27 22.65 15.02 5.26
C ASN A 27 23.83 15.55 4.43
N TYR A 28 23.73 15.47 3.12
CA TYR A 28 24.75 15.97 2.20
C TYR A 28 24.14 16.91 1.14
N ASN A 29 23.63 16.42 0.04
CA ASN A 29 23.10 17.27 -1.04
C ASN A 29 21.73 16.81 -1.60
N SER A 30 21.05 15.91 -0.93
CA SER A 30 19.71 15.45 -1.30
C SER A 30 18.75 15.61 -0.13
N VAL A 31 17.77 16.49 -0.28
CA VAL A 31 16.71 16.67 0.71
C VAL A 31 15.88 15.39 0.88
N VAL A 32 15.59 14.67 -0.22
CA VAL A 32 14.86 13.39 -0.16
C VAL A 32 15.61 12.36 0.69
N ALA A 33 16.91 12.19 0.44
CA ALA A 33 17.75 11.28 1.23
C ALA A 33 17.80 11.68 2.71
N THR A 34 17.94 12.97 2.98
CA THR A 34 17.97 13.51 4.34
C THR A 34 16.66 13.27 5.06
N PHE A 35 15.53 13.57 4.43
CA PHE A 35 14.19 13.35 5.03
C PHE A 35 13.90 11.86 5.23
N CYS A 36 14.18 11.02 4.25
CA CYS A 36 14.00 9.57 4.39
C CYS A 36 14.81 9.00 5.54
N HIS A 37 16.08 9.34 5.62
CA HIS A 37 16.96 8.88 6.70
C HIS A 37 16.51 9.43 8.06
N ASN A 38 16.34 10.74 8.18
CA ASN A 38 16.02 11.34 9.48
C ASN A 38 14.67 10.86 10.02
N ILE A 39 13.63 10.84 9.18
CA ILE A 39 12.31 10.38 9.59
C ILE A 39 12.31 8.89 9.98
N SER A 40 13.05 8.04 9.22
CA SER A 40 13.14 6.61 9.56
C SER A 40 13.90 6.32 10.85
N HIS A 41 14.75 7.27 11.30
CA HIS A 41 15.57 7.14 12.52
C HIS A 41 15.13 8.06 13.66
N ASP A 42 13.92 8.63 13.60
CA ASP A 42 13.40 9.56 14.62
C ASP A 42 14.25 10.81 14.84
N LEU A 43 14.99 11.22 13.81
CA LEU A 43 15.80 12.44 13.82
C LEU A 43 14.98 13.63 13.29
N PRO A 44 15.24 14.84 13.77
CA PRO A 44 14.54 16.03 13.30
C PRO A 44 14.83 16.33 11.84
N ILE A 45 13.84 16.88 11.14
CA ILE A 45 13.97 17.47 9.81
C ILE A 45 13.73 18.97 9.87
N GLN A 46 14.34 19.72 8.95
CA GLN A 46 14.11 21.15 8.82
C GLN A 46 13.46 21.46 7.48
N VAL A 47 12.31 22.12 7.53
CA VAL A 47 11.55 22.60 6.37
C VAL A 47 11.56 24.12 6.41
N ASN A 48 12.50 24.76 5.71
CA ASN A 48 12.68 26.20 5.75
C ASN A 48 11.55 26.96 5.03
N ASP A 49 11.15 26.48 3.86
CA ASP A 49 10.06 27.01 3.07
C ASP A 49 9.18 25.87 2.55
N PRO A 50 8.04 25.58 3.18
CA PRO A 50 7.14 24.50 2.74
C PRO A 50 6.60 24.68 1.33
N SER A 51 6.54 25.92 0.83
CA SER A 51 6.00 26.23 -0.50
C SER A 51 7.01 26.08 -1.63
N PHE A 52 8.30 25.94 -1.30
CA PHE A 52 9.37 25.81 -2.29
C PHE A 52 9.17 24.56 -3.15
N GLU A 53 9.06 24.74 -4.46
CA GLU A 53 8.88 23.64 -5.42
C GLU A 53 10.22 23.01 -5.80
N LEU A 54 10.34 21.72 -5.58
CA LEU A 54 11.46 20.88 -5.98
C LEU A 54 11.16 20.24 -7.34
N SER A 55 12.17 20.25 -8.22
CA SER A 55 12.20 19.40 -9.42
C SER A 55 13.07 18.19 -9.14
N LEU A 56 12.55 16.98 -9.33
CA LEU A 56 13.18 15.72 -8.93
C LEU A 56 13.14 14.70 -10.08
N VAL A 57 14.20 13.89 -10.19
CA VAL A 57 14.24 12.69 -11.04
C VAL A 57 14.70 11.49 -10.21
N TYR A 58 14.17 10.31 -10.52
CA TYR A 58 14.55 9.09 -9.83
C TYR A 58 15.82 8.49 -10.43
N ILE A 59 16.69 7.96 -9.58
CA ILE A 59 18.00 7.45 -10.01
C ILE A 59 17.91 6.37 -11.08
N ASP A 60 16.94 5.46 -10.97
CA ASP A 60 16.81 4.36 -11.93
C ASP A 60 16.39 4.89 -13.32
N ASP A 61 15.59 5.98 -13.40
CA ASP A 61 15.25 6.63 -14.67
C ASP A 61 16.48 7.31 -15.31
N VAL A 62 17.38 7.87 -14.47
CA VAL A 62 18.66 8.43 -14.93
C VAL A 62 19.54 7.32 -15.51
N ILE A 63 19.63 6.18 -14.81
CA ILE A 63 20.42 5.04 -15.26
C ILE A 63 19.87 4.48 -16.58
N GLU A 64 18.54 4.30 -16.67
CA GLU A 64 17.90 3.83 -17.91
C GLU A 64 18.18 4.74 -19.09
N GLU A 65 18.11 6.05 -18.91
CA GLU A 65 18.42 7.04 -19.94
C GLU A 65 19.90 6.95 -20.36
N PHE A 66 20.82 6.80 -19.43
CA PHE A 66 22.24 6.66 -19.75
C PHE A 66 22.56 5.36 -20.49
N VAL A 67 21.87 4.27 -20.14
CA VAL A 67 21.98 2.99 -20.86
C VAL A 67 21.53 3.15 -22.32
N LYS A 68 20.41 3.85 -22.58
CA LYS A 68 19.95 4.15 -23.95
C LYS A 68 20.99 4.94 -24.76
N VAL A 69 21.68 5.89 -24.13
CA VAL A 69 22.78 6.62 -24.79
C VAL A 69 23.93 5.68 -25.16
N ILE A 70 24.34 4.80 -24.23
CA ILE A 70 25.42 3.84 -24.47
C ILE A 70 25.06 2.85 -25.59
N GLN A 71 23.81 2.45 -25.66
CA GLN A 71 23.29 1.52 -26.70
C GLN A 71 23.07 2.22 -28.07
N GLY A 72 23.28 3.55 -28.13
CA GLY A 72 23.08 4.30 -29.37
C GLY A 72 21.60 4.51 -29.75
N GLU A 73 20.69 4.29 -28.82
CA GLU A 73 19.24 4.45 -29.02
C GLU A 73 18.79 5.92 -28.95
N ARG A 74 19.66 6.81 -28.47
CA ARG A 74 19.41 8.27 -28.43
C ARG A 74 20.03 8.95 -29.65
N GLY A 75 19.19 9.59 -30.44
CA GLY A 75 19.60 10.41 -31.59
C GLY A 75 19.44 11.91 -31.31
N GLY A 76 20.46 12.68 -31.71
CA GLY A 76 20.33 14.07 -32.15
C GLY A 76 20.14 15.20 -31.14
N GLU A 77 19.64 14.99 -29.94
CA GLU A 77 19.48 16.06 -28.95
C GLU A 77 20.79 16.38 -28.24
N LYS A 78 21.26 17.63 -28.36
CA LYS A 78 22.51 18.09 -27.72
C LYS A 78 22.39 18.24 -26.20
N VAL A 79 21.19 18.42 -25.67
CA VAL A 79 20.89 18.56 -24.22
C VAL A 79 19.63 17.76 -23.90
N PRO A 80 19.74 16.44 -23.77
CA PRO A 80 18.60 15.61 -23.46
C PRO A 80 18.19 15.79 -21.98
N SER A 81 16.92 15.49 -21.69
CA SER A 81 16.36 15.46 -20.35
C SER A 81 16.02 14.04 -19.91
N VAL A 82 16.10 13.77 -18.62
CA VAL A 82 15.61 12.51 -18.05
C VAL A 82 14.14 12.65 -17.70
N GLN A 83 13.34 11.67 -18.12
CA GLN A 83 11.91 11.64 -17.84
C GLN A 83 11.53 10.36 -17.08
N PRO A 84 10.52 10.40 -16.22
CA PRO A 84 9.71 11.57 -15.85
C PRO A 84 10.42 12.50 -14.85
N GLU A 85 10.28 13.82 -15.05
CA GLU A 85 10.62 14.82 -14.03
C GLU A 85 9.39 15.07 -13.16
N TYR A 86 9.60 15.10 -11.84
CA TYR A 86 8.55 15.30 -10.85
C TYR A 86 8.70 16.65 -10.18
N LYS A 87 7.58 17.32 -9.95
CA LYS A 87 7.50 18.53 -9.16
C LYS A 87 6.75 18.26 -7.86
N ILE A 88 7.30 18.69 -6.74
CA ILE A 88 6.70 18.53 -5.41
C ILE A 88 7.14 19.68 -4.51
N LYS A 89 6.22 20.21 -3.70
CA LYS A 89 6.57 21.20 -2.69
C LYS A 89 7.32 20.54 -1.53
N LEU A 90 8.23 21.27 -0.92
CA LEU A 90 9.06 20.76 0.20
C LEU A 90 8.21 20.31 1.39
N GLY A 91 7.12 21.04 1.69
CA GLY A 91 6.16 20.68 2.72
C GLY A 91 5.43 19.36 2.40
N ASP A 92 4.97 19.20 1.14
CA ASP A 92 4.28 18.00 0.69
C ASP A 92 5.22 16.77 0.71
N LEU A 93 6.49 16.97 0.32
CA LEU A 93 7.52 15.93 0.41
C LEU A 93 7.72 15.45 1.85
N SER A 94 7.85 16.40 2.80
CA SER A 94 8.04 16.04 4.22
C SER A 94 6.84 15.29 4.77
N THR A 95 5.62 15.75 4.49
CA THR A 95 4.37 15.11 4.90
C THR A 95 4.25 13.70 4.30
N GLN A 96 4.57 13.56 3.01
CA GLN A 96 4.50 12.26 2.33
C GLN A 96 5.44 11.22 2.97
N ILE A 97 6.67 11.61 3.33
CA ILE A 97 7.62 10.70 3.97
C ILE A 97 7.22 10.40 5.42
N GLN A 98 6.65 11.36 6.15
CA GLN A 98 6.08 11.13 7.48
C GLN A 98 4.93 10.13 7.43
N ASN A 99 4.01 10.27 6.46
CA ASN A 99 2.92 9.32 6.26
C ASN A 99 3.42 7.89 6.00
N PHE A 100 4.56 7.72 5.32
CA PHE A 100 5.16 6.38 5.15
C PHE A 100 5.59 5.76 6.48
N LYS A 101 6.14 6.55 7.39
CA LYS A 101 6.47 6.08 8.74
C LYS A 101 5.21 5.74 9.53
N GLU A 102 4.25 6.64 9.57
CA GLU A 102 2.99 6.50 10.30
C GLU A 102 2.12 5.35 9.78
N SER A 103 2.30 4.96 8.50
CA SER A 103 1.57 3.83 7.92
C SER A 103 1.86 2.49 8.62
N ARG A 104 2.93 2.39 9.36
CA ARG A 104 3.29 1.17 10.11
C ARG A 104 2.48 1.03 11.41
N ASP A 105 2.00 2.14 11.96
CA ASP A 105 1.16 2.17 13.15
C ASP A 105 -0.33 2.24 12.78
N SER A 106 -0.68 3.11 11.84
CA SER A 106 -2.06 3.31 11.38
C SER A 106 -2.55 2.20 10.44
N LEU A 107 -1.63 1.46 9.82
CA LEU A 107 -1.84 0.50 8.73
C LEU A 107 -2.40 1.15 7.45
N ILE A 108 -2.49 2.49 7.40
CA ILE A 108 -2.98 3.23 6.24
C ILE A 108 -1.83 3.42 5.24
N THR A 109 -1.90 2.71 4.13
CA THR A 109 -0.92 2.82 3.04
C THR A 109 -1.31 3.94 2.08
N GLU A 110 -0.35 4.78 1.72
CA GLU A 110 -0.50 5.81 0.68
C GLU A 110 -0.60 5.17 -0.72
N LYS A 111 -0.83 6.01 -1.75
CA LYS A 111 -0.95 5.55 -3.16
C LYS A 111 0.41 5.14 -3.75
N VAL A 112 1.02 4.12 -3.17
CA VAL A 112 2.40 3.69 -3.47
C VAL A 112 2.55 2.88 -4.77
N GLY A 113 1.49 2.73 -5.56
CA GLY A 113 1.49 1.88 -6.77
C GLY A 113 2.17 2.50 -7.99
N SER A 114 2.25 3.83 -8.09
CA SER A 114 2.75 4.53 -9.28
C SER A 114 3.32 5.91 -8.97
N GLY A 115 3.92 6.54 -9.97
CA GLY A 115 4.39 7.92 -9.94
C GLY A 115 5.48 8.18 -8.89
N ILE A 116 5.57 9.44 -8.47
CA ILE A 116 6.59 9.88 -7.49
C ILE A 116 6.40 9.17 -6.13
N VAL A 117 5.17 8.93 -5.69
CA VAL A 117 4.89 8.31 -4.38
C VAL A 117 5.48 6.90 -4.30
N ARG A 118 5.35 6.09 -5.38
CA ARG A 118 6.00 4.77 -5.45
C ARG A 118 7.52 4.87 -5.29
N LYS A 119 8.14 5.82 -5.97
CA LYS A 119 9.59 6.02 -5.96
C LYS A 119 10.09 6.57 -4.62
N LEU A 120 9.34 7.48 -4.01
CA LEU A 120 9.63 7.98 -2.66
C LEU A 120 9.47 6.88 -1.60
N TYR A 121 8.44 6.04 -1.71
CA TYR A 121 8.22 4.95 -0.77
C TYR A 121 9.35 3.91 -0.82
N SER A 122 9.76 3.48 -2.02
CA SER A 122 10.90 2.57 -2.17
C SER A 122 12.21 3.19 -1.66
N THR A 123 12.38 4.51 -1.86
CA THR A 123 13.53 5.25 -1.32
C THR A 123 13.48 5.28 0.20
N TYR A 124 12.33 5.62 0.81
CA TYR A 124 12.16 5.63 2.26
C TYR A 124 12.48 4.25 2.87
N LEU A 125 11.94 3.18 2.32
CA LEU A 125 12.17 1.82 2.81
C LEU A 125 13.66 1.43 2.76
N SER A 126 14.44 1.98 1.80
CA SER A 126 15.87 1.70 1.70
C SER A 126 16.71 2.30 2.81
N TYR A 127 16.15 3.19 3.61
CA TYR A 127 16.80 3.78 4.80
C TYR A 127 16.42 3.09 6.12
N LEU A 128 15.54 2.12 6.09
CA LEU A 128 15.22 1.34 7.28
C LEU A 128 16.40 0.46 7.70
N SER A 129 16.67 0.41 8.99
CA SER A 129 17.62 -0.56 9.55
C SER A 129 17.03 -1.98 9.54
N PRO A 130 17.85 -3.05 9.56
CA PRO A 130 17.33 -4.43 9.60
C PRO A 130 16.36 -4.69 10.76
N ALA A 131 16.52 -4.05 11.90
CA ALA A 131 15.61 -4.15 13.04
C ALA A 131 14.20 -3.61 12.73
N GLN A 132 14.08 -2.74 11.73
CA GLN A 132 12.82 -2.14 11.30
C GLN A 132 12.15 -2.89 10.13
N PHE A 133 12.67 -4.03 9.66
CA PHE A 133 12.06 -4.79 8.55
C PHE A 133 10.76 -5.48 8.94
N ALA A 134 10.50 -5.67 10.24
CA ALA A 134 9.26 -6.20 10.76
C ALA A 134 8.68 -5.27 11.82
N TYR A 135 7.37 -5.27 11.93
CA TYR A 135 6.64 -4.56 12.97
C TYR A 135 5.39 -5.33 13.36
N SER A 136 4.97 -5.16 14.61
CA SER A 136 3.76 -5.79 15.14
C SER A 136 2.53 -5.02 14.70
N ILE A 137 1.44 -5.75 14.47
CA ILE A 137 0.13 -5.18 14.20
C ILE A 137 -0.83 -5.50 15.36
N PRO A 138 -1.86 -4.66 15.62
CA PRO A 138 -2.90 -4.96 16.58
C PRO A 138 -3.66 -6.23 16.19
N SER A 139 -3.96 -7.07 17.18
CA SER A 139 -4.83 -8.22 17.03
C SER A 139 -5.91 -8.20 18.12
N TYR A 140 -7.13 -8.55 17.74
CA TYR A 140 -8.30 -8.56 18.61
C TYR A 140 -8.82 -10.00 18.69
N GLY A 141 -8.85 -10.56 19.89
CA GLY A 141 -9.27 -11.94 20.13
C GLY A 141 -10.39 -12.05 21.15
N ASP A 142 -11.31 -12.98 20.92
CA ASP A 142 -12.34 -13.41 21.85
C ASP A 142 -12.56 -14.93 21.69
N GLU A 143 -13.59 -15.49 22.35
CA GLU A 143 -13.93 -16.93 22.27
C GLU A 143 -14.23 -17.41 20.83
N ARG A 144 -14.53 -16.50 19.91
CA ARG A 144 -14.80 -16.81 18.50
C ARG A 144 -13.52 -16.95 17.66
N GLY A 145 -12.37 -16.51 18.19
CA GLY A 145 -11.09 -16.50 17.49
C GLY A 145 -10.47 -15.10 17.43
N MET A 146 -9.47 -14.92 16.57
CA MET A 146 -8.69 -13.70 16.41
C MET A 146 -9.15 -12.94 15.16
N PHE A 147 -9.03 -11.61 15.20
CA PHE A 147 -9.15 -10.71 14.06
C PHE A 147 -7.95 -9.77 14.01
N ALA A 148 -7.37 -9.55 12.84
CA ALA A 148 -6.29 -8.59 12.66
C ALA A 148 -6.42 -7.85 11.32
N GLU A 149 -6.20 -6.55 11.36
CA GLU A 149 -6.10 -5.70 10.17
C GLU A 149 -4.66 -5.71 9.68
N MET A 150 -4.45 -5.87 8.38
CA MET A 150 -3.11 -5.91 7.79
C MET A 150 -2.81 -4.65 6.98
N LEU A 151 -3.80 -4.12 6.28
CA LEU A 151 -3.63 -3.01 5.35
C LEU A 151 -4.93 -2.21 5.25
N LYS A 152 -4.80 -0.89 5.27
CA LYS A 152 -5.87 0.07 5.01
C LYS A 152 -5.46 1.02 3.90
N THR A 153 -6.42 1.47 3.11
CA THR A 153 -6.24 2.51 2.11
C THR A 153 -7.37 3.52 2.21
N LYS A 154 -7.08 4.80 1.96
CA LYS A 154 -8.07 5.87 2.10
C LYS A 154 -9.22 5.79 1.08
N ASP A 155 -9.02 5.09 -0.03
CA ASP A 155 -9.93 5.04 -1.18
C ASP A 155 -10.36 3.62 -1.60
N SER A 156 -9.78 2.58 -1.02
CA SER A 156 -10.03 1.19 -1.42
C SER A 156 -10.19 0.25 -0.21
N GLY A 157 -10.55 0.82 0.94
CA GLY A 157 -10.94 0.08 2.13
C GLY A 157 -9.80 -0.60 2.88
N GLN A 158 -10.09 -1.74 3.47
CA GLN A 158 -9.14 -2.47 4.32
C GLN A 158 -9.05 -3.95 3.99
N PHE A 159 -7.87 -4.50 4.25
CA PHE A 159 -7.58 -5.92 4.15
C PHE A 159 -7.24 -6.48 5.53
N SER A 160 -7.93 -7.55 5.90
CA SER A 160 -7.88 -8.14 7.24
C SER A 160 -7.88 -9.66 7.14
N PHE A 161 -7.66 -10.35 8.23
CA PHE A 161 -7.93 -11.77 8.35
C PHE A 161 -8.53 -12.07 9.73
N PHE A 162 -9.20 -13.21 9.82
CA PHE A 162 -9.68 -13.73 11.10
C PHE A 162 -9.59 -15.25 11.16
N THR A 163 -9.59 -15.74 12.39
CA THR A 163 -9.72 -17.17 12.68
C THR A 163 -11.07 -17.46 13.32
N ALA A 164 -11.53 -18.70 13.20
CA ALA A 164 -12.71 -19.20 13.91
C ALA A 164 -12.51 -20.68 14.25
N GLY A 165 -12.72 -21.05 15.50
CA GLY A 165 -12.71 -22.45 15.95
C GLY A 165 -13.84 -23.27 15.32
N PRO A 166 -13.81 -24.62 15.44
CA PRO A 166 -14.89 -25.49 14.95
C PRO A 166 -16.25 -25.10 15.49
N GLY A 167 -17.26 -25.01 14.63
CA GLY A 167 -18.64 -24.64 14.96
C GLY A 167 -18.86 -23.15 15.23
N ILE A 168 -17.83 -22.34 15.26
CA ILE A 168 -17.95 -20.90 15.52
C ILE A 168 -18.52 -20.18 14.30
N THR A 169 -19.50 -19.32 14.55
CA THR A 169 -20.13 -18.44 13.55
C THR A 169 -19.72 -16.99 13.82
N ARG A 170 -19.37 -16.26 12.75
CA ARG A 170 -19.15 -14.82 12.73
C ARG A 170 -20.11 -14.15 11.75
N GLY A 171 -20.41 -12.86 11.94
CA GLY A 171 -21.35 -12.11 11.12
C GLY A 171 -22.73 -12.02 11.80
N GLY A 172 -23.81 -12.28 11.07
CA GLY A 172 -25.17 -12.06 11.54
C GLY A 172 -25.58 -10.59 11.41
N HIS A 173 -25.25 -9.98 10.27
CA HIS A 173 -25.56 -8.59 9.95
C HIS A 173 -25.65 -8.38 8.44
N TYR A 174 -26.14 -7.21 8.05
CA TYR A 174 -26.13 -6.75 6.66
C TYR A 174 -25.57 -5.33 6.55
N HIS A 175 -25.30 -4.92 5.33
CA HIS A 175 -24.77 -3.60 4.98
C HIS A 175 -25.67 -2.91 3.96
N HIS A 176 -25.62 -1.56 3.93
CA HIS A 176 -26.29 -0.76 2.90
C HIS A 176 -25.38 -0.47 1.70
N SER A 177 -24.13 -0.14 1.93
CA SER A 177 -23.13 0.25 0.90
C SER A 177 -21.78 -0.43 1.06
N LYS A 178 -21.46 -0.89 2.27
CA LYS A 178 -20.27 -1.69 2.51
C LYS A 178 -20.39 -3.03 1.80
N THR A 179 -19.33 -3.43 1.13
CA THR A 179 -19.19 -4.74 0.48
C THR A 179 -17.92 -5.42 0.96
N GLU A 180 -17.96 -6.73 1.07
CA GLU A 180 -16.86 -7.53 1.56
C GLU A 180 -16.59 -8.70 0.64
N LYS A 181 -15.30 -9.08 0.54
CA LYS A 181 -14.85 -10.27 -0.16
C LYS A 181 -14.11 -11.17 0.81
N PHE A 182 -14.58 -12.40 0.94
CA PHE A 182 -13.99 -13.41 1.79
C PHE A 182 -13.27 -14.49 0.98
N LEU A 183 -12.13 -14.93 1.49
CA LEU A 183 -11.40 -16.09 0.99
C LEU A 183 -11.01 -16.99 2.14
N VAL A 184 -11.54 -18.21 2.19
CA VAL A 184 -11.13 -19.21 3.17
C VAL A 184 -9.81 -19.84 2.71
N VAL A 185 -8.73 -19.56 3.44
CA VAL A 185 -7.38 -20.05 3.13
C VAL A 185 -6.98 -21.28 3.94
N GLN A 186 -7.68 -21.56 5.04
CA GLN A 186 -7.56 -22.77 5.83
C GLN A 186 -8.92 -23.20 6.35
N GLY A 187 -9.22 -24.51 6.33
CA GLY A 187 -10.44 -25.09 6.85
C GLY A 187 -11.58 -25.12 5.85
N GLU A 188 -12.80 -25.22 6.38
CA GLU A 188 -14.07 -25.33 5.65
C GLU A 188 -15.08 -24.38 6.25
N ALA A 189 -15.81 -23.66 5.41
CA ALA A 189 -16.81 -22.68 5.83
C ALA A 189 -18.14 -22.86 5.11
N ARG A 190 -19.22 -22.63 5.87
CA ARG A 190 -20.55 -22.34 5.35
C ARG A 190 -20.78 -20.84 5.45
N PHE A 191 -21.10 -20.20 4.36
CA PHE A 191 -21.67 -18.87 4.32
C PHE A 191 -23.17 -18.97 4.22
N GLY A 192 -23.89 -18.36 5.17
CA GLY A 192 -25.33 -18.21 5.13
C GLY A 192 -25.69 -16.79 4.67
N PHE A 193 -26.77 -16.67 3.90
CA PHE A 193 -27.32 -15.42 3.41
C PHE A 193 -28.83 -15.39 3.60
N ARG A 194 -29.39 -14.22 3.98
CA ARG A 194 -30.82 -13.97 4.04
C ARG A 194 -31.14 -12.59 3.48
N HIS A 195 -31.97 -12.52 2.46
CA HIS A 195 -32.45 -11.26 1.92
C HIS A 195 -33.37 -10.55 2.92
N VAL A 196 -33.01 -9.33 3.31
CA VAL A 196 -33.67 -8.61 4.41
C VAL A 196 -35.15 -8.34 4.16
N ALA A 197 -35.55 -8.06 2.91
CA ALA A 197 -36.91 -7.73 2.58
C ALA A 197 -37.79 -8.97 2.25
N SER A 198 -37.26 -9.96 1.52
CA SER A 198 -38.06 -11.14 1.10
C SER A 198 -37.96 -12.32 2.06
N GLY A 199 -36.92 -12.36 2.90
CA GLY A 199 -36.61 -13.50 3.74
C GLY A 199 -35.99 -14.70 2.99
N GLU A 200 -35.75 -14.60 1.68
CA GLU A 200 -35.07 -15.62 0.89
C GLU A 200 -33.70 -15.97 1.48
N THR A 201 -33.38 -17.25 1.54
CA THR A 201 -32.12 -17.74 2.09
C THR A 201 -31.27 -18.43 1.04
N HIS A 202 -29.94 -18.31 1.17
CA HIS A 202 -28.99 -18.99 0.32
C HIS A 202 -27.76 -19.42 1.12
N GLU A 203 -27.16 -20.55 0.75
CA GLU A 203 -25.95 -21.06 1.39
C GLU A 203 -24.84 -21.32 0.38
N ILE A 204 -23.60 -21.02 0.76
CA ILE A 204 -22.39 -21.33 -0.01
C ILE A 204 -21.43 -22.08 0.90
N ILE A 205 -21.02 -23.28 0.47
CA ILE A 205 -19.93 -24.00 1.13
C ILE A 205 -18.64 -23.80 0.35
N THR A 206 -17.56 -23.49 1.06
CA THR A 206 -16.23 -23.31 0.49
C THR A 206 -15.17 -23.95 1.37
N THR A 207 -14.07 -24.31 0.76
CA THR A 207 -12.92 -24.93 1.45
C THR A 207 -11.62 -24.36 0.93
N SER A 208 -10.57 -24.45 1.73
CA SER A 208 -9.20 -24.10 1.32
C SER A 208 -8.63 -24.96 0.19
N LYS A 209 -9.24 -26.12 -0.10
CA LYS A 209 -8.84 -26.99 -1.22
C LYS A 209 -9.43 -26.55 -2.57
N LYS A 210 -10.54 -25.80 -2.55
CA LYS A 210 -11.18 -25.22 -3.73
C LYS A 210 -11.50 -23.77 -3.45
N LEU A 211 -10.53 -22.92 -3.68
CA LEU A 211 -10.62 -21.48 -3.40
C LEU A 211 -11.77 -20.82 -4.16
N LYS A 212 -12.62 -20.10 -3.43
CA LYS A 212 -13.68 -19.26 -3.96
C LYS A 212 -13.70 -17.94 -3.22
N ILE A 213 -13.88 -16.84 -3.94
CA ILE A 213 -14.27 -15.57 -3.34
C ILE A 213 -15.77 -15.65 -3.07
N VAL A 214 -16.16 -15.33 -1.85
CA VAL A 214 -17.55 -15.11 -1.45
C VAL A 214 -17.72 -13.64 -1.18
N GLU A 215 -18.67 -13.00 -1.85
CA GLU A 215 -18.97 -11.57 -1.70
C GLU A 215 -20.23 -11.37 -0.87
N THR A 216 -20.20 -10.36 0.01
CA THR A 216 -21.42 -9.88 0.64
C THR A 216 -22.16 -8.94 -0.30
N VAL A 217 -23.48 -9.07 -0.31
CA VAL A 217 -24.36 -8.27 -1.16
C VAL A 217 -25.17 -7.33 -0.29
N PRO A 218 -25.16 -6.01 -0.54
CA PRO A 218 -25.98 -5.07 0.23
C PRO A 218 -27.44 -5.50 0.28
N GLY A 219 -28.03 -5.36 1.47
CA GLY A 219 -29.41 -5.81 1.71
C GLY A 219 -29.57 -7.33 1.94
N TRP A 220 -28.50 -8.10 1.94
CA TRP A 220 -28.49 -9.48 2.38
C TRP A 220 -27.72 -9.61 3.71
N SER A 221 -28.40 -10.10 4.73
CA SER A 221 -27.75 -10.53 5.95
C SER A 221 -26.87 -11.73 5.68
N HIS A 222 -25.69 -11.76 6.28
CA HIS A 222 -24.73 -12.83 6.07
C HIS A 222 -24.04 -13.27 7.35
N ASP A 223 -23.64 -14.52 7.37
CA ASP A 223 -22.76 -15.11 8.37
C ASP A 223 -21.77 -16.09 7.73
N ILE A 224 -20.70 -16.37 8.46
CA ILE A 224 -19.73 -17.42 8.11
C ILE A 224 -19.52 -18.33 9.32
N THR A 225 -19.71 -19.62 9.12
CA THR A 225 -19.53 -20.66 10.14
C THR A 225 -18.40 -21.60 9.75
N ASN A 226 -17.46 -21.84 10.66
CA ASN A 226 -16.49 -22.92 10.50
C ASN A 226 -17.19 -24.27 10.66
N ILE A 227 -17.34 -25.01 9.58
CA ILE A 227 -17.96 -26.36 9.58
C ILE A 227 -16.90 -27.50 9.60
N GLY A 228 -15.62 -27.14 9.64
CA GLY A 228 -14.53 -28.09 9.76
C GLY A 228 -14.25 -28.50 11.21
N THR A 229 -13.27 -29.39 11.36
CA THR A 229 -12.84 -29.94 12.68
C THR A 229 -11.60 -29.26 13.26
N LYS A 230 -11.02 -28.29 12.54
CA LYS A 230 -9.86 -27.49 12.94
C LYS A 230 -10.17 -26.02 12.74
N ASP A 231 -9.31 -25.16 13.25
CA ASP A 231 -9.44 -23.72 13.06
C ASP A 231 -9.50 -23.34 11.58
N MET A 232 -10.45 -22.50 11.26
CA MET A 232 -10.59 -21.85 9.96
C MET A 232 -9.83 -20.53 9.96
N ILE A 233 -9.18 -20.20 8.84
CA ILE A 233 -8.61 -18.88 8.58
C ILE A 233 -9.27 -18.34 7.32
N ALA A 234 -9.84 -17.15 7.43
CA ALA A 234 -10.42 -16.42 6.30
C ALA A 234 -9.78 -15.04 6.16
N MET A 235 -9.40 -14.72 4.93
CA MET A 235 -9.00 -13.36 4.54
C MET A 235 -10.24 -12.57 4.17
N LEU A 236 -10.22 -11.29 4.47
CA LEU A 236 -11.34 -10.36 4.29
C LEU A 236 -10.82 -9.05 3.70
N TRP A 237 -11.40 -8.64 2.57
CA TRP A 237 -11.32 -7.28 2.09
C TRP A 237 -12.69 -6.60 2.24
N ALA A 238 -12.70 -5.36 2.73
CA ALA A 238 -13.87 -4.51 2.76
C ALA A 238 -13.59 -3.23 1.97
N ASN A 239 -14.58 -2.68 1.26
CA ASN A 239 -14.43 -1.48 0.44
C ASN A 239 -14.27 -0.18 1.23
N GLU A 240 -14.38 -0.24 2.55
CA GLU A 240 -14.21 0.89 3.46
C GLU A 240 -13.37 0.51 4.68
N ILE A 241 -12.75 1.51 5.31
CA ILE A 241 -12.15 1.35 6.63
C ILE A 241 -13.28 1.31 7.67
N PHE A 242 -13.26 0.33 8.56
CA PHE A 242 -14.25 0.23 9.63
C PHE A 242 -14.23 1.47 10.53
N ASN A 243 -15.38 2.13 10.65
CA ASN A 243 -15.58 3.25 11.56
C ASN A 243 -16.52 2.82 12.70
N PRO A 244 -16.03 2.67 13.95
CA PRO A 244 -16.85 2.23 15.08
C PRO A 244 -17.94 3.24 15.47
N ASP A 245 -17.76 4.53 15.17
CA ASP A 245 -18.71 5.60 15.53
C ASP A 245 -19.89 5.68 14.54
N ASN A 246 -19.72 5.17 13.31
CA ASN A 246 -20.75 5.15 12.28
C ASN A 246 -20.58 3.91 11.39
N PRO A 247 -20.80 2.70 11.93
CA PRO A 247 -20.61 1.46 11.15
C PRO A 247 -21.78 1.24 10.19
N ASP A 248 -21.49 0.99 8.92
CA ASP A 248 -22.49 0.42 7.98
C ASP A 248 -22.65 -1.09 8.24
N THR A 249 -23.12 -1.41 9.46
CA THR A 249 -23.27 -2.81 9.92
C THR A 249 -24.50 -2.90 10.80
N ILE A 250 -25.54 -3.57 10.31
CA ILE A 250 -26.83 -3.68 10.99
C ILE A 250 -27.08 -5.12 11.39
N THR A 251 -27.21 -5.38 12.67
CA THR A 251 -27.44 -6.73 13.20
C THR A 251 -28.74 -7.31 12.65
N HIS A 252 -28.65 -8.47 12.03
CA HIS A 252 -29.79 -9.21 11.49
C HIS A 252 -29.40 -10.68 11.30
N LYS A 253 -30.17 -11.59 11.87
CA LYS A 253 -29.87 -13.03 11.80
C LYS A 253 -30.13 -13.58 10.40
N VAL A 254 -29.28 -14.49 9.98
CA VAL A 254 -29.44 -15.29 8.75
C VAL A 254 -30.47 -16.38 8.95
#